data_973b41987e20b5f9ef548b4434867a07
#
_entry.id   973b41987e20b5f9ef548b4434867a07
#
_cell.length_a   1.000
_cell.length_b   1.000
_cell.length_c   1.000
_cell.angle_alpha   90.00
_cell.angle_beta   90.00
_cell.angle_gamma   90.00
#
_symmetry.space_group_name_H-M   'P 1'
#
loop_
_entity.id
_entity.type
_entity.pdbx_description
1 polymer ?
#
loop_
_entity_poly.entity_id
_entity_poly.type
_entity_poly.pdbx_seq_one_letter_code
_entity_poly.pdbx_strand_id
1 'polypeptide(L)'
;MKQFSAQFIFTNCGPPLKRGVITTDDDGTVISAEDTGGELKERAGLEFHNGIIIPGFVNCHCHLELSGLVGKIPSGKGLGGFIYDIMSIRDRTESSIAALRADRMLFNEGVVLCADDCNTDATFELKTKSRIKYISLLEVL
;
A
#
# COMPACT_ATOMS: atom_id res chain seq x y z
N MET A 1 10.99 -22.36 1.14
CA MET A 1 10.95 -21.60 -0.13
C MET A 1 9.63 -21.85 -0.83
N LYS A 2 9.01 -20.82 -1.42
CA LYS A 2 7.75 -20.91 -2.17
C LYS A 2 7.97 -20.42 -3.59
N GLN A 3 7.21 -20.96 -4.53
CA GLN A 3 7.27 -20.55 -5.94
C GLN A 3 5.89 -20.14 -6.43
N PHE A 4 5.85 -18.99 -7.10
CA PHE A 4 4.63 -18.39 -7.64
C PHE A 4 4.80 -18.10 -9.12
N SER A 5 3.75 -18.32 -9.89
CA SER A 5 3.67 -17.93 -11.29
C SER A 5 2.32 -17.32 -11.61
N ALA A 6 2.26 -16.57 -12.70
CA ALA A 6 1.03 -16.00 -13.24
C ALA A 6 1.08 -15.90 -14.74
N GLN A 7 0.00 -15.44 -15.38
CA GLN A 7 0.00 -15.18 -16.82
C GLN A 7 1.11 -14.19 -17.19
N PHE A 8 1.30 -13.14 -16.38
CA PHE A 8 2.40 -12.19 -16.51
C PHE A 8 2.91 -11.77 -15.12
N ILE A 9 4.21 -11.51 -15.03
CA ILE A 9 4.87 -10.98 -13.86
C ILE A 9 5.59 -9.69 -14.25
N PHE A 10 5.25 -8.59 -13.57
CA PHE A 10 5.88 -7.29 -13.74
C PHE A 10 6.89 -7.09 -12.62
N THR A 11 8.16 -7.11 -12.93
CA THR A 11 9.23 -6.95 -11.93
C THR A 11 9.67 -5.50 -11.73
N ASN A 12 9.20 -4.58 -12.60
CA ASN A 12 9.67 -3.20 -12.73
C ASN A 12 11.17 -3.07 -13.09
N CYS A 13 11.83 -4.18 -13.42
CA CYS A 13 13.25 -4.20 -13.82
C CYS A 13 13.44 -4.50 -15.31
N GLY A 14 12.36 -4.70 -16.07
CA GLY A 14 12.39 -5.03 -17.49
C GLY A 14 11.00 -5.36 -18.04
N PRO A 15 10.92 -5.94 -19.23
CA PRO A 15 9.65 -6.39 -19.83
C PRO A 15 8.93 -7.38 -18.92
N PRO A 16 7.58 -7.46 -19.00
CA PRO A 16 6.82 -8.44 -18.25
C PRO A 16 7.23 -9.88 -18.62
N LEU A 17 7.43 -10.71 -17.60
CA LEU A 17 7.75 -12.12 -17.78
C LEU A 17 6.45 -12.91 -18.03
N LYS A 18 6.29 -13.46 -19.21
CA LYS A 18 5.15 -14.33 -19.52
C LYS A 18 5.34 -15.68 -18.85
N ARG A 19 4.40 -16.05 -17.96
CA ARG A 19 4.47 -17.28 -17.18
C ARG A 19 5.80 -17.48 -16.42
N GLY A 20 6.46 -16.37 -16.05
CA GLY A 20 7.67 -16.40 -15.25
C GLY A 20 7.45 -17.06 -13.89
N VAL A 21 8.52 -17.28 -13.14
CA VAL A 21 8.46 -17.85 -11.79
C VAL A 21 9.16 -16.94 -10.81
N ILE A 22 8.44 -16.52 -9.76
CA ILE A 22 9.03 -15.85 -8.60
C ILE A 22 9.28 -16.92 -7.53
N THR A 23 10.49 -16.92 -6.99
CA THR A 23 10.84 -17.74 -5.83
C THR A 23 11.04 -16.84 -4.63
N THR A 24 10.41 -17.19 -3.50
CA THR A 24 10.61 -16.51 -2.22
C THR A 24 11.20 -17.47 -1.18
N ASP A 25 11.85 -16.89 -0.17
CA ASP A 25 12.13 -17.61 1.07
C ASP A 25 10.87 -17.77 1.94
N ASP A 26 11.05 -18.30 3.14
CA ASP A 26 9.95 -18.58 4.05
C ASP A 26 9.39 -17.28 4.68
N ASP A 27 10.19 -16.22 4.70
CA ASP A 27 9.81 -14.88 5.17
C ASP A 27 9.10 -14.04 4.08
N GLY A 28 9.04 -14.57 2.84
CA GLY A 28 8.40 -13.91 1.70
C GLY A 28 9.33 -12.99 0.92
N THR A 29 10.63 -12.95 1.23
CA THR A 29 11.61 -12.18 0.46
C THR A 29 11.81 -12.82 -0.92
N VAL A 30 11.74 -12.03 -1.98
CA VAL A 30 11.98 -12.49 -3.35
C VAL A 30 13.46 -12.84 -3.53
N ILE A 31 13.75 -14.10 -3.81
CA ILE A 31 15.11 -14.60 -4.07
C ILE A 31 15.44 -14.50 -5.55
N SER A 32 14.48 -14.83 -6.42
CA SER A 32 14.68 -14.81 -7.87
C SER A 32 13.39 -14.58 -8.63
N ALA A 33 13.54 -14.04 -9.85
CA ALA A 33 12.51 -13.99 -10.87
C ALA A 33 13.07 -14.64 -12.14
N GLU A 34 12.46 -15.75 -12.57
CA GLU A 34 12.89 -16.53 -13.72
C GLU A 34 12.03 -16.19 -14.93
N ASP A 35 12.65 -15.89 -16.05
CA ASP A 35 11.97 -15.83 -17.34
C ASP A 35 11.91 -17.24 -17.97
N THR A 36 10.71 -17.76 -18.15
CA THR A 36 10.49 -19.06 -18.78
C THR A 36 10.34 -18.96 -20.30
N GLY A 37 10.40 -17.76 -20.87
CA GLY A 37 10.07 -17.51 -22.29
C GLY A 37 8.60 -17.82 -22.62
N GLY A 38 7.73 -17.94 -21.62
CA GLY A 38 6.33 -18.33 -21.76
C GLY A 38 6.08 -19.84 -21.69
N GLU A 39 7.13 -20.66 -21.57
CA GLU A 39 7.06 -22.13 -21.47
C GLU A 39 7.23 -22.58 -20.02
N LEU A 40 6.18 -22.38 -19.23
CA LEU A 40 6.16 -22.83 -17.83
C LEU A 40 6.08 -24.37 -17.80
N LYS A 41 7.10 -24.99 -17.22
CA LYS A 41 7.07 -26.43 -16.92
C LYS A 41 6.43 -26.68 -15.56
N GLU A 42 5.68 -27.77 -15.46
CA GLU A 42 5.12 -28.20 -14.20
C GLU A 42 6.23 -28.46 -13.16
N ARG A 43 6.07 -27.92 -11.95
CA ARG A 43 7.03 -28.04 -10.85
C ARG A 43 6.27 -28.34 -9.56
N ALA A 44 6.80 -29.24 -8.75
CA ALA A 44 6.24 -29.52 -7.44
C ALA A 44 6.27 -28.24 -6.55
N GLY A 45 5.14 -27.90 -5.95
CA GLY A 45 5.03 -26.75 -5.05
C GLY A 45 4.93 -25.38 -5.74
N LEU A 46 4.79 -25.35 -7.08
CA LEU A 46 4.51 -24.10 -7.80
C LEU A 46 3.03 -23.74 -7.69
N GLU A 47 2.76 -22.54 -7.20
CA GLU A 47 1.42 -21.95 -7.15
C GLU A 47 1.19 -21.06 -8.36
N PHE A 48 0.21 -21.39 -9.22
CA PHE A 48 -0.14 -20.58 -10.38
C PHE A 48 -1.37 -19.73 -10.12
N HIS A 49 -1.23 -18.40 -10.30
CA HIS A 49 -2.33 -17.43 -10.18
C HIS A 49 -2.85 -17.03 -11.56
N ASN A 50 -4.15 -17.12 -11.75
CA ASN A 50 -4.79 -16.66 -12.98
C ASN A 50 -4.91 -15.12 -12.94
N GLY A 51 -3.99 -14.42 -13.58
CA GLY A 51 -3.90 -12.96 -13.59
C GLY A 51 -2.48 -12.47 -13.77
N ILE A 52 -2.15 -11.39 -13.09
CA ILE A 52 -0.83 -10.79 -13.10
C ILE A 52 -0.27 -10.70 -11.68
N ILE A 53 1.04 -10.86 -11.55
CA ILE A 53 1.78 -10.55 -10.33
C ILE A 53 2.51 -9.22 -10.56
N ILE A 54 2.33 -8.29 -9.62
CA ILE A 54 2.99 -6.99 -9.60
C ILE A 54 3.60 -6.74 -8.21
N PRO A 55 4.62 -5.88 -8.07
CA PRO A 55 5.04 -5.40 -6.77
C PRO A 55 3.89 -4.68 -6.06
N GLY A 56 3.88 -4.73 -4.74
CA GLY A 56 2.92 -3.95 -3.95
C GLY A 56 3.09 -2.44 -4.19
N PHE A 57 2.01 -1.69 -4.05
CA PHE A 57 2.02 -0.25 -4.29
C PHE A 57 2.69 0.50 -3.14
N VAL A 58 3.35 1.60 -3.51
CA VAL A 58 3.90 2.57 -2.58
C VAL A 58 3.06 3.85 -2.65
N ASN A 59 2.43 4.21 -1.54
CA ASN A 59 1.75 5.51 -1.42
C ASN A 59 2.74 6.52 -0.82
N CYS A 60 3.14 7.51 -1.62
CA CYS A 60 4.16 8.47 -1.23
C CYS A 60 3.61 9.69 -0.47
N HIS A 61 2.30 9.81 -0.28
CA HIS A 61 1.67 10.93 0.43
C HIS A 61 0.31 10.52 0.97
N CYS A 62 0.16 10.58 2.28
CA CYS A 62 -1.07 10.24 2.99
C CYS A 62 -1.19 11.12 4.24
N HIS A 63 -2.40 11.35 4.68
CA HIS A 63 -2.72 11.92 5.99
C HIS A 63 -3.70 10.99 6.70
N LEU A 64 -3.20 9.90 7.26
CA LEU A 64 -4.03 8.85 7.85
C LEU A 64 -4.89 9.38 9.00
N GLU A 65 -4.38 10.31 9.78
CA GLU A 65 -5.10 10.98 10.88
C GLU A 65 -6.32 11.78 10.40
N LEU A 66 -6.33 12.22 9.13
CA LEU A 66 -7.43 12.99 8.54
C LEU A 66 -8.53 12.10 7.92
N SER A 67 -8.40 10.79 8.00
CA SER A 67 -9.37 9.85 7.39
C SER A 67 -10.81 10.03 7.87
N GLY A 68 -11.00 10.55 9.09
CA GLY A 68 -12.32 10.90 9.62
C GLY A 68 -13.01 12.08 8.94
N LEU A 69 -12.29 12.81 8.11
CA LEU A 69 -12.79 13.99 7.37
C LEU A 69 -13.30 13.67 5.96
N VAL A 70 -13.20 12.43 5.52
CA VAL A 70 -13.69 12.01 4.20
C VAL A 70 -15.15 12.41 4.01
N GLY A 71 -15.41 13.16 2.93
CA GLY A 71 -16.73 13.68 2.59
C GLY A 71 -17.23 14.87 3.42
N LYS A 72 -16.44 15.35 4.40
CA LYS A 72 -16.82 16.49 5.25
C LYS A 72 -16.23 17.82 4.78
N ILE A 73 -15.20 17.77 3.93
CA ILE A 73 -14.54 18.95 3.38
C ILE A 73 -15.14 19.29 2.02
N PRO A 74 -15.70 20.50 1.82
CA PRO A 74 -16.20 20.94 0.52
C PRO A 74 -15.07 21.03 -0.51
N SER A 75 -15.33 20.61 -1.74
CA SER A 75 -14.38 20.76 -2.84
C SER A 75 -14.44 22.18 -3.46
N GLY A 76 -13.42 22.51 -4.26
CA GLY A 76 -13.43 23.72 -5.11
C GLY A 76 -12.94 25.01 -4.46
N LYS A 77 -12.46 24.99 -3.22
CA LYS A 77 -11.97 26.18 -2.51
C LYS A 77 -10.46 26.45 -2.68
N GLY A 78 -9.76 25.62 -3.47
CA GLY A 78 -8.31 25.65 -3.58
C GLY A 78 -7.60 25.24 -2.28
N LEU A 79 -6.26 25.23 -2.29
CA LEU A 79 -5.45 24.72 -1.17
C LEU A 79 -5.69 25.52 0.12
N GLY A 80 -5.71 26.85 0.06
CA GLY A 80 -5.91 27.68 1.27
C GLY A 80 -7.27 27.45 1.94
N GLY A 81 -8.36 27.33 1.14
CA GLY A 81 -9.68 27.02 1.66
C GLY A 81 -9.78 25.60 2.23
N PHE A 82 -9.12 24.64 1.59
CA PHE A 82 -9.02 23.27 2.08
C PHE A 82 -8.32 23.20 3.44
N ILE A 83 -7.16 23.83 3.60
CA ILE A 83 -6.42 23.89 4.88
C ILE A 83 -7.26 24.54 5.96
N TYR A 84 -7.92 25.68 5.66
CA TYR A 84 -8.78 26.37 6.61
C TYR A 84 -9.92 25.46 7.11
N ASP A 85 -10.60 24.76 6.18
CA ASP A 85 -11.70 23.86 6.52
C ASP A 85 -11.19 22.69 7.40
N ILE A 86 -10.05 22.07 7.07
CA ILE A 86 -9.43 21.02 7.90
C ILE A 86 -9.17 21.54 9.31
N MET A 87 -8.47 22.67 9.45
CA MET A 87 -8.11 23.24 10.74
C MET A 87 -9.34 23.57 11.60
N SER A 88 -10.47 23.90 10.99
CA SER A 88 -11.70 24.24 11.69
C SER A 88 -12.45 23.02 12.28
N ILE A 89 -12.22 21.81 11.76
CA ILE A 89 -13.02 20.61 12.13
C ILE A 89 -12.20 19.39 12.56
N ARG A 90 -10.87 19.38 12.36
CA ARG A 90 -10.03 18.19 12.62
C ARG A 90 -10.15 17.63 14.03
N ASP A 91 -10.23 18.52 15.04
CA ASP A 91 -10.30 18.14 16.46
C ASP A 91 -11.67 17.57 16.89
N ARG A 92 -12.66 17.61 15.99
CA ARG A 92 -14.04 17.17 16.26
C ARG A 92 -14.34 15.77 15.75
N THR A 93 -13.36 15.07 15.18
CA THR A 93 -13.58 13.78 14.54
C THR A 93 -12.90 12.65 15.30
N GLU A 94 -13.65 11.56 15.56
CA GLU A 94 -13.08 10.30 16.02
C GLU A 94 -12.15 9.72 14.93
N SER A 95 -10.87 10.04 15.01
CA SER A 95 -9.91 9.69 13.98
C SER A 95 -9.48 8.23 14.01
N SER A 96 -9.46 7.57 15.18
CA SER A 96 -8.88 6.23 15.36
C SER A 96 -9.60 5.13 14.58
N ILE A 97 -10.94 5.10 14.61
CA ILE A 97 -11.74 4.10 13.85
C ILE A 97 -11.65 4.38 12.35
N ALA A 98 -11.71 5.65 11.96
CA ALA A 98 -11.61 6.04 10.57
C ALA A 98 -10.21 5.73 10.00
N ALA A 99 -9.14 6.01 10.75
CA ALA A 99 -7.77 5.67 10.38
C ALA A 99 -7.59 4.15 10.23
N LEU A 100 -8.14 3.34 11.14
CA LEU A 100 -8.10 1.87 11.04
C LEU A 100 -8.82 1.35 9.79
N ARG A 101 -9.96 1.96 9.43
CA ARG A 101 -10.66 1.61 8.19
C ARG A 101 -9.85 1.99 6.95
N ALA A 102 -9.26 3.18 6.95
CA ALA A 102 -8.44 3.66 5.84
C ALA A 102 -7.18 2.78 5.67
N ASP A 103 -6.50 2.40 6.75
CA ASP A 103 -5.38 1.47 6.73
C ASP A 103 -5.76 0.14 6.06
N ARG A 104 -6.88 -0.46 6.48
CA ARG A 104 -7.38 -1.71 5.88
C ARG A 104 -7.76 -1.55 4.40
N MET A 105 -8.35 -0.42 4.02
CA MET A 105 -8.68 -0.13 2.62
C MET A 105 -7.41 -0.02 1.79
N LEU A 106 -6.41 0.76 2.22
CA LEU A 106 -5.13 0.88 1.54
C LEU A 106 -4.45 -0.48 1.36
N PHE A 107 -4.44 -1.31 2.40
CA PHE A 107 -3.87 -2.66 2.31
C PHE A 107 -4.63 -3.54 1.29
N ASN A 108 -5.96 -3.51 1.30
CA ASN A 108 -6.79 -4.29 0.36
C ASN A 108 -6.63 -3.82 -1.09
N GLU A 109 -6.29 -2.55 -1.30
CA GLU A 109 -5.95 -1.98 -2.61
C GLU A 109 -4.49 -2.27 -3.02
N GLY A 110 -3.75 -3.02 -2.21
CA GLY A 110 -2.39 -3.49 -2.53
C GLY A 110 -1.27 -2.54 -2.11
N VAL A 111 -1.53 -1.55 -1.26
CA VAL A 111 -0.49 -0.69 -0.69
C VAL A 111 0.28 -1.46 0.37
N VAL A 112 1.61 -1.52 0.24
CA VAL A 112 2.51 -2.22 1.17
C VAL A 112 3.46 -1.27 1.92
N LEU A 113 3.67 -0.08 1.38
CA LEU A 113 4.48 0.98 1.99
C LEU A 113 3.75 2.32 1.83
N CYS A 114 3.71 3.12 2.88
CA CYS A 114 3.05 4.42 2.87
C CYS A 114 3.90 5.47 3.58
N ALA A 115 4.14 6.60 2.92
CA ALA A 115 4.61 7.82 3.58
C ALA A 115 3.38 8.59 4.07
N ASP A 116 3.32 8.82 5.38
CA ASP A 116 2.18 9.44 6.05
C ASP A 116 2.63 10.73 6.75
N ASP A 117 2.15 11.85 6.20
CA ASP A 117 2.36 13.17 6.77
C ASP A 117 1.41 13.35 7.94
N CYS A 118 1.96 13.50 9.15
CA CYS A 118 1.18 13.55 10.37
C CYS A 118 1.57 14.77 11.23
N ASN A 119 0.54 15.43 11.77
CA ASN A 119 0.70 16.57 12.70
C ASN A 119 0.68 16.09 14.16
N THR A 120 0.24 14.84 14.39
CA THR A 120 0.09 14.25 15.72
C THR A 120 0.60 12.80 15.74
N ASP A 121 0.70 12.22 16.92
CA ASP A 121 1.03 10.81 17.15
C ASP A 121 -0.20 9.88 17.18
N ALA A 122 -1.39 10.40 16.93
CA ALA A 122 -2.67 9.70 17.11
C ALA A 122 -2.77 8.37 16.33
N THR A 123 -2.03 8.23 15.23
CA THR A 123 -2.03 7.02 14.39
C THR A 123 -0.82 6.10 14.62
N PHE A 124 0.13 6.45 15.50
CA PHE A 124 1.38 5.70 15.64
C PHE A 124 1.15 4.28 16.17
N GLU A 125 0.30 4.10 17.17
CA GLU A 125 -0.02 2.75 17.66
C GLU A 125 -0.66 1.86 16.58
N LEU A 126 -1.55 2.42 15.76
CA LEU A 126 -2.14 1.72 14.63
C LEU A 126 -1.07 1.27 13.63
N LYS A 127 -0.17 2.18 13.27
CA LYS A 127 0.92 1.91 12.30
C LYS A 127 1.84 0.77 12.75
N THR A 128 2.10 0.64 14.06
CA THR A 128 2.92 -0.48 14.58
C THR A 128 2.25 -1.84 14.44
N LYS A 129 0.93 -1.88 14.31
CA LYS A 129 0.12 -3.10 14.17
C LYS A 129 -0.36 -3.33 12.74
N SER A 130 -0.09 -2.38 11.84
CA SER A 130 -0.51 -2.44 10.44
C SER A 130 0.30 -3.48 9.66
N ARG A 131 -0.32 -4.01 8.61
CA ARG A 131 0.34 -4.82 7.57
C ARG A 131 1.08 -3.95 6.55
N ILE A 132 0.77 -2.64 6.50
CA ILE A 132 1.46 -1.65 5.68
C ILE A 132 2.68 -1.15 6.47
N LYS A 133 3.83 -1.06 5.82
CA LYS A 133 4.98 -0.37 6.41
C LYS A 133 4.79 1.13 6.26
N TYR A 134 4.82 1.85 7.39
CA TYR A 134 4.68 3.31 7.39
C TYR A 134 6.02 4.01 7.60
N ILE A 135 6.20 5.12 6.88
CA ILE A 135 7.20 6.15 7.14
C ILE A 135 6.42 7.38 7.59
N SER A 136 6.52 7.74 8.88
CA SER A 136 5.84 8.92 9.41
C SER A 136 6.72 10.15 9.19
N LEU A 137 6.17 11.13 8.50
CA LEU A 137 6.77 12.44 8.28
C LEU A 137 6.02 13.43 9.17
N LEU A 138 6.74 14.06 10.11
CA LEU A 138 6.12 15.05 10.98
C LEU A 138 6.04 16.38 10.24
N GLU A 139 4.81 16.84 10.03
CA GLU A 139 4.52 18.16 9.48
C GLU A 139 4.23 19.11 10.65
N VAL A 140 5.01 20.19 10.73
CA VAL A 140 4.83 21.24 11.73
C VAL A 140 4.17 22.43 11.04
N LEU A 141 2.88 22.64 11.31
CA LEU A 141 2.09 23.78 10.83
C LEU A 141 1.94 24.82 11.95
#